data_041e6bc17129165a1f0ce6f12f1e440e
#
_entry.id   041e6bc17129165a1f0ce6f12f1e440e
#
_cell.length_a   1.000
_cell.length_b   1.000
_cell.length_c   1.000
_cell.angle_alpha   90.00
_cell.angle_beta   90.00
_cell.angle_gamma   90.00
#
_symmetry.space_group_name_H-M   'P 1'
#
loop_
_entity.id
_entity.type
_entity.pdbx_description
1 polymer ?
#
loop_
_entity_poly.entity_id
_entity_poly.type
_entity_poly.pdbx_seq_one_letter_code
_entity_poly.pdbx_strand_id
1 'polypeptide(L)'
;MRDGTSRADAAPVVLDSLSGKTPTWLRRLDGDHIELISDEDTTAQVDPLLLCEFLVRECVKRGVKLHHPAKPLSVSTNGKGELTGVRIVDTKSSTETELGCSRLIITAGSWTGQVFQELFPKSELKVPIKSLAGHSLVLKSPRWHAGLESNGCHAIFTTHNEGFCPEMFSRIGGHIYFAGLNSSTLPLPDAAAGKATPYHENLAQLRQAASEILGTGAEGENDLDIVREGLCFRPVTSWGTPIISRIQDQDLGAGTVTRPGAEGGVFVAAGHGPWGIAMSLGTGVVLAEMIQGRKLSADVSGLAFGGDKAKPYAN
;
A
#
# COMPACT_ATOMS: atom_id res chain seq x y z
N MET A 1 -11.66 2.47 -0.99
CA MET A 1 -12.51 1.30 -0.74
C MET A 1 -13.34 1.61 0.49
N ARG A 2 -14.64 1.43 0.47
CA ARG A 2 -15.46 1.53 1.67
C ARG A 2 -15.18 0.29 2.53
N ASP A 3 -15.32 0.42 3.87
CA ASP A 3 -15.35 -0.74 4.75
C ASP A 3 -16.47 -1.68 4.24
N GLY A 4 -16.19 -2.96 4.07
CA GLY A 4 -17.15 -3.96 3.64
C GLY A 4 -17.27 -4.25 2.13
N THR A 5 -16.45 -3.64 1.25
CA THR A 5 -16.40 -4.01 -0.18
C THR A 5 -15.26 -4.97 -0.48
N SER A 6 -15.56 -6.04 -1.22
CA SER A 6 -14.55 -6.97 -1.72
C SER A 6 -13.72 -6.35 -2.85
N ARG A 7 -12.45 -6.71 -2.94
CA ARG A 7 -11.63 -6.38 -4.11
C ARG A 7 -12.07 -7.13 -5.37
N ALA A 8 -12.73 -8.25 -5.20
CA ALA A 8 -13.32 -9.00 -6.31
C ALA A 8 -14.39 -8.20 -7.07
N ASP A 9 -15.08 -7.28 -6.39
CA ASP A 9 -16.09 -6.40 -7.03
C ASP A 9 -15.51 -5.48 -8.10
N ALA A 10 -14.20 -5.31 -8.12
CA ALA A 10 -13.48 -4.55 -9.14
C ALA A 10 -13.00 -5.43 -10.32
N ALA A 11 -13.25 -6.73 -10.32
CA ALA A 11 -12.86 -7.61 -11.40
C ALA A 11 -13.68 -7.29 -12.68
N PRO A 12 -13.02 -7.04 -13.83
CA PRO A 12 -13.71 -6.65 -15.05
C PRO A 12 -14.45 -7.79 -15.73
N VAL A 13 -14.09 -9.02 -15.40
CA VAL A 13 -14.62 -10.25 -16.04
C VAL A 13 -14.70 -11.36 -14.99
N VAL A 14 -15.80 -12.11 -15.02
CA VAL A 14 -15.94 -13.40 -14.36
C VAL A 14 -15.73 -14.46 -15.43
N LEU A 15 -14.85 -15.41 -15.22
CA LEU A 15 -14.59 -16.48 -16.15
C LEU A 15 -15.66 -17.58 -15.94
N ASP A 16 -16.45 -17.86 -16.97
CA ASP A 16 -17.62 -18.76 -16.92
C ASP A 16 -17.28 -20.25 -16.66
N SER A 17 -16.02 -20.64 -16.74
CA SER A 17 -15.62 -22.03 -16.53
C SER A 17 -14.77 -22.18 -15.28
N LEU A 18 -15.34 -22.73 -14.23
CA LEU A 18 -14.61 -23.24 -13.07
C LEU A 18 -13.79 -24.48 -13.43
N SER A 19 -12.79 -24.34 -14.28
CA SER A 19 -11.80 -25.38 -14.48
C SER A 19 -10.71 -25.38 -13.39
N GLY A 20 -10.68 -24.35 -12.54
CA GLY A 20 -9.77 -24.24 -11.43
C GLY A 20 -10.10 -25.19 -10.28
N LYS A 21 -9.10 -25.94 -9.81
CA LYS A 21 -9.24 -26.76 -8.61
C LYS A 21 -9.45 -25.85 -7.41
N THR A 22 -10.54 -26.03 -6.72
CA THR A 22 -10.77 -25.38 -5.41
C THR A 22 -9.58 -25.66 -4.49
N PRO A 23 -9.00 -24.66 -3.83
CA PRO A 23 -7.90 -24.89 -2.89
C PRO A 23 -8.31 -25.86 -1.79
N THR A 24 -7.48 -26.87 -1.52
CA THR A 24 -7.74 -27.90 -0.50
C THR A 24 -7.78 -27.34 0.92
N TRP A 25 -7.19 -26.17 1.13
CA TRP A 25 -7.14 -25.49 2.41
C TRP A 25 -8.38 -24.61 2.70
N LEU A 26 -9.27 -24.41 1.72
CA LEU A 26 -10.51 -23.69 1.89
C LEU A 26 -11.62 -24.67 2.31
N ARG A 27 -12.33 -24.35 3.38
CA ARG A 27 -13.53 -25.07 3.75
C ARG A 27 -14.68 -24.73 2.80
N ARG A 28 -15.40 -25.74 2.39
CA ARG A 28 -16.60 -25.60 1.55
C ARG A 28 -17.83 -25.95 2.37
N LEU A 29 -18.85 -25.12 2.27
CA LEU A 29 -20.17 -25.37 2.83
C LEU A 29 -21.18 -25.61 1.70
N ASP A 30 -22.28 -26.29 2.01
CA ASP A 30 -23.37 -26.48 1.05
C ASP A 30 -23.95 -25.10 0.66
N GLY A 31 -24.04 -24.85 -0.63
CA GLY A 31 -24.51 -23.56 -1.16
C GLY A 31 -23.41 -22.53 -1.44
N ASP A 32 -22.15 -22.82 -1.13
CA ASP A 32 -21.04 -21.92 -1.50
C ASP A 32 -20.91 -21.84 -3.02
N HIS A 33 -20.83 -20.60 -3.50
CA HIS A 33 -20.51 -20.29 -4.89
C HIS A 33 -19.09 -19.77 -5.02
N ILE A 34 -18.33 -20.31 -5.98
CA ILE A 34 -16.97 -19.86 -6.29
C ILE A 34 -16.91 -19.44 -7.75
N GLU A 35 -16.38 -18.24 -7.98
CA GLU A 35 -16.12 -17.70 -9.29
C GLU A 35 -14.63 -17.54 -9.49
N LEU A 36 -14.15 -17.88 -10.68
CA LEU A 36 -12.76 -17.63 -11.09
C LEU A 36 -12.70 -16.26 -11.78
N ILE A 37 -11.93 -15.33 -11.22
CA ILE A 37 -11.80 -13.95 -11.72
C ILE A 37 -10.47 -13.69 -12.43
N SER A 38 -9.55 -14.62 -12.37
CA SER A 38 -8.30 -14.63 -13.16
C SER A 38 -7.72 -16.04 -13.22
N ASP A 39 -6.96 -16.32 -14.26
CA ASP A 39 -6.24 -17.57 -14.45
C ASP A 39 -4.77 -17.47 -14.01
N GLU A 40 -4.07 -18.61 -14.09
CA GLU A 40 -2.66 -18.73 -13.72
C GLU A 40 -1.70 -18.01 -14.67
N ASP A 41 -2.12 -17.74 -15.91
CA ASP A 41 -1.28 -17.05 -16.91
C ASP A 41 -1.30 -15.53 -16.73
N THR A 42 -2.35 -14.99 -16.11
CA THR A 42 -2.57 -13.52 -16.01
C THR A 42 -2.34 -12.95 -14.63
N THR A 43 -2.21 -13.79 -13.60
CA THR A 43 -2.08 -13.33 -12.20
C THR A 43 -0.93 -14.03 -11.49
N ALA A 44 -0.15 -13.25 -10.75
CA ALA A 44 0.93 -13.75 -9.93
C ALA A 44 0.93 -13.10 -8.54
N GLN A 45 1.44 -13.82 -7.55
CA GLN A 45 1.73 -13.26 -6.24
C GLN A 45 3.20 -12.85 -6.14
N VAL A 46 3.45 -11.76 -5.42
CA VAL A 46 4.79 -11.35 -5.05
C VAL A 46 4.86 -11.16 -3.52
N ASP A 47 5.96 -11.56 -2.91
CA ASP A 47 6.23 -11.16 -1.53
C ASP A 47 6.61 -9.68 -1.49
N PRO A 48 5.82 -8.82 -0.82
CA PRO A 48 6.06 -7.38 -0.85
C PRO A 48 7.34 -6.96 -0.12
N LEU A 49 7.76 -7.69 0.91
CA LEU A 49 9.00 -7.40 1.62
C LEU A 49 10.21 -7.72 0.74
N LEU A 50 10.24 -8.91 0.16
CA LEU A 50 11.33 -9.32 -0.73
C LEU A 50 11.41 -8.43 -1.98
N LEU A 51 10.27 -7.97 -2.51
CA LEU A 51 10.25 -7.00 -3.61
C LEU A 51 10.90 -5.67 -3.19
N CYS A 52 10.52 -5.12 -2.03
CA CYS A 52 11.10 -3.88 -1.52
C CYS A 52 12.61 -4.03 -1.26
N GLU A 53 13.05 -5.11 -0.64
CA GLU A 53 14.46 -5.39 -0.38
C GLU A 53 15.26 -5.53 -1.69
N PHE A 54 14.69 -6.22 -2.68
CA PHE A 54 15.29 -6.32 -4.01
C PHE A 54 15.46 -4.95 -4.66
N LEU A 55 14.41 -4.13 -4.70
CA LEU A 55 14.45 -2.82 -5.32
C LEU A 55 15.45 -1.88 -4.63
N VAL A 56 15.47 -1.84 -3.30
CA VAL A 56 16.44 -1.04 -2.53
C VAL A 56 17.86 -1.48 -2.82
N ARG A 57 18.12 -2.78 -2.79
CA ARG A 57 19.46 -3.33 -3.10
C ARG A 57 19.92 -2.95 -4.51
N GLU A 58 19.02 -3.04 -5.50
CA GLU A 58 19.33 -2.68 -6.87
C GLU A 58 19.55 -1.18 -7.06
N CYS A 59 18.82 -0.32 -6.32
CA CYS A 59 19.07 1.11 -6.30
C CYS A 59 20.45 1.43 -5.71
N VAL A 60 20.80 0.84 -4.57
CA VAL A 60 22.11 1.05 -3.92
C VAL A 60 23.26 0.59 -4.83
N LYS A 61 23.14 -0.55 -5.51
CA LYS A 61 24.13 -1.02 -6.51
C LYS A 61 24.34 -0.01 -7.65
N ARG A 62 23.32 0.78 -7.98
CA ARG A 62 23.38 1.83 -9.02
C ARG A 62 23.81 3.19 -8.47
N GLY A 63 24.30 3.25 -7.24
CA GLY A 63 24.84 4.46 -6.63
C GLY A 63 23.82 5.34 -5.90
N VAL A 64 22.58 4.89 -5.70
CA VAL A 64 21.62 5.58 -4.84
C VAL A 64 22.09 5.51 -3.39
N LYS A 65 22.17 6.65 -2.72
CA LYS A 65 22.51 6.74 -1.30
C LYS A 65 21.25 6.50 -0.45
N LEU A 66 21.30 5.52 0.42
CA LEU A 66 20.24 5.22 1.36
C LEU A 66 20.59 5.82 2.73
N HIS A 67 19.73 6.70 3.23
CA HIS A 67 19.78 7.24 4.60
C HIS A 67 18.68 6.58 5.44
N HIS A 68 19.05 5.60 6.26
CA HIS A 68 18.12 4.82 7.09
C HIS A 68 18.81 4.36 8.39
N PRO A 69 18.14 4.61 9.53
CA PRO A 69 16.87 5.31 9.71
C PRO A 69 17.04 6.83 9.69
N ALA A 70 16.19 7.53 8.92
CA ALA A 70 16.24 8.98 8.86
C ALA A 70 14.84 9.59 8.79
N LYS A 71 14.70 10.80 9.35
CA LYS A 71 13.48 11.62 9.27
C LYS A 71 13.80 12.94 8.58
N PRO A 72 13.00 13.42 7.61
CA PRO A 72 13.14 14.75 7.06
C PRO A 72 12.72 15.81 8.10
N LEU A 73 13.40 16.95 8.11
CA LEU A 73 13.16 18.05 9.05
C LEU A 73 12.63 19.30 8.35
N SER A 74 13.27 19.71 7.25
CA SER A 74 12.93 20.94 6.54
C SER A 74 13.56 20.93 5.15
N VAL A 75 13.10 21.82 4.28
CA VAL A 75 13.75 22.13 3.02
C VAL A 75 14.73 23.29 3.20
N SER A 76 15.77 23.34 2.36
CA SER A 76 16.69 24.46 2.23
C SER A 76 16.40 25.21 0.94
N THR A 77 16.53 26.55 0.98
CA THR A 77 16.35 27.42 -0.19
C THR A 77 17.53 28.38 -0.33
N ASN A 78 17.76 28.86 -1.55
CA ASN A 78 18.73 29.94 -1.81
C ASN A 78 18.12 31.33 -1.57
N GLY A 79 18.90 32.40 -1.80
CA GLY A 79 18.44 33.80 -1.65
C GLY A 79 17.28 34.21 -2.55
N LYS A 80 16.91 33.40 -3.56
CA LYS A 80 15.74 33.60 -4.42
C LYS A 80 14.53 32.76 -3.99
N GLY A 81 14.65 31.97 -2.90
CA GLY A 81 13.63 31.04 -2.45
C GLY A 81 13.61 29.71 -3.21
N GLU A 82 14.54 29.46 -4.13
CA GLU A 82 14.57 28.21 -4.89
C GLU A 82 15.04 27.05 -4.01
N LEU A 83 14.34 25.91 -4.08
CA LEU A 83 14.70 24.67 -3.41
C LEU A 83 16.12 24.23 -3.76
N THR A 84 16.99 24.05 -2.78
CA THR A 84 18.38 23.62 -2.93
C THR A 84 18.75 22.36 -2.17
N GLY A 85 17.91 21.94 -1.22
CA GLY A 85 18.21 20.77 -0.41
C GLY A 85 17.12 20.39 0.56
N VAL A 86 17.36 19.31 1.27
CA VAL A 86 16.57 18.83 2.39
C VAL A 86 17.47 18.51 3.57
N ARG A 87 17.08 18.95 4.77
CA ARG A 87 17.72 18.54 6.02
C ARG A 87 17.02 17.30 6.54
N ILE A 88 17.82 16.33 6.93
CA ILE A 88 17.37 15.08 7.55
C ILE A 88 18.08 14.88 8.89
N VAL A 89 17.46 14.11 9.77
CA VAL A 89 18.10 13.62 11.01
C VAL A 89 18.15 12.09 10.99
N ASP A 90 19.33 11.53 11.26
CA ASP A 90 19.45 10.12 11.60
C ASP A 90 18.80 9.88 12.96
N THR A 91 17.78 9.03 13.03
CA THR A 91 16.97 8.84 14.25
C THR A 91 17.66 7.98 15.32
N LYS A 92 18.81 7.35 15.00
CA LYS A 92 19.62 6.61 15.97
C LYS A 92 20.71 7.50 16.60
N SER A 93 21.42 8.23 15.75
CA SER A 93 22.55 9.06 16.19
C SER A 93 22.15 10.49 16.51
N SER A 94 20.94 10.92 16.16
CA SER A 94 20.48 12.31 16.22
C SER A 94 21.36 13.28 15.39
N THR A 95 22.11 12.76 14.43
CA THR A 95 22.96 13.58 13.57
C THR A 95 22.14 14.18 12.44
N GLU A 96 22.18 15.50 12.32
CA GLU A 96 21.57 16.20 11.19
C GLU A 96 22.51 16.25 10.00
N THR A 97 21.95 16.11 8.80
CA THR A 97 22.67 16.19 7.53
C THR A 97 21.85 16.98 6.53
N GLU A 98 22.49 17.85 5.78
CA GLU A 98 21.90 18.53 4.64
C GLU A 98 22.24 17.80 3.34
N LEU A 99 21.20 17.44 2.57
CA LEU A 99 21.33 16.79 1.28
C LEU A 99 20.92 17.76 0.18
N GLY A 100 21.88 18.12 -0.68
CA GLY A 100 21.60 19.00 -1.83
C GLY A 100 20.68 18.35 -2.85
N CYS A 101 19.57 19.00 -3.17
CA CYS A 101 18.66 18.56 -4.23
C CYS A 101 17.87 19.74 -4.80
N SER A 102 17.52 19.67 -6.10
CA SER A 102 16.59 20.60 -6.74
C SER A 102 15.23 19.94 -7.04
N ARG A 103 15.15 18.61 -6.88
CA ARG A 103 13.95 17.81 -7.09
C ARG A 103 13.70 16.98 -5.84
N LEU A 104 12.50 17.08 -5.30
CA LEU A 104 12.09 16.37 -4.08
C LEU A 104 10.86 15.52 -4.38
N ILE A 105 10.91 14.24 -4.05
CA ILE A 105 9.80 13.32 -4.24
C ILE A 105 9.34 12.83 -2.86
N ILE A 106 8.06 13.00 -2.55
CA ILE A 106 7.45 12.58 -1.29
C ILE A 106 6.56 11.36 -1.56
N THR A 107 7.00 10.19 -1.11
CA THR A 107 6.33 8.90 -1.27
C THR A 107 6.19 8.18 0.08
N ALA A 108 5.83 8.93 1.12
CA ALA A 108 5.83 8.45 2.50
C ALA A 108 4.57 7.66 2.90
N GLY A 109 3.85 7.07 1.92
CA GLY A 109 2.67 6.25 2.17
C GLY A 109 1.60 7.01 2.96
N SER A 110 1.11 6.44 4.06
CA SER A 110 0.11 7.07 4.91
C SER A 110 0.60 8.35 5.60
N TRP A 111 1.91 8.53 5.76
CA TRP A 111 2.54 9.73 6.35
C TRP A 111 2.81 10.84 5.33
N THR A 112 2.46 10.67 4.06
CA THR A 112 2.77 11.65 2.99
C THR A 112 2.27 13.05 3.32
N GLY A 113 1.05 13.19 3.83
CA GLY A 113 0.49 14.49 4.21
C GLY A 113 1.24 15.15 5.38
N GLN A 114 1.64 14.35 6.37
CA GLN A 114 2.42 14.81 7.52
C GLN A 114 3.83 15.25 7.09
N VAL A 115 4.52 14.42 6.31
CA VAL A 115 5.86 14.74 5.79
C VAL A 115 5.84 16.00 4.91
N PHE A 116 4.82 16.16 4.06
CA PHE A 116 4.65 17.38 3.28
C PHE A 116 4.49 18.61 4.18
N GLN A 117 3.64 18.53 5.20
CA GLN A 117 3.41 19.66 6.10
C GLN A 117 4.63 20.00 6.98
N GLU A 118 5.44 19.01 7.36
CA GLU A 118 6.71 19.22 8.08
C GLU A 118 7.73 19.93 7.19
N LEU A 119 7.85 19.53 5.92
CA LEU A 119 8.79 20.13 4.97
C LEU A 119 8.35 21.52 4.49
N PHE A 120 7.04 21.75 4.36
CA PHE A 120 6.45 22.99 3.88
C PHE A 120 5.42 23.57 4.86
N PRO A 121 5.86 24.01 6.06
CA PRO A 121 4.95 24.43 7.14
C PRO A 121 4.13 25.68 6.80
N LYS A 122 4.55 26.48 5.80
CA LYS A 122 3.83 27.67 5.33
C LYS A 122 2.84 27.35 4.20
N SER A 123 2.77 26.10 3.75
CA SER A 123 1.83 25.67 2.71
C SER A 123 0.42 25.58 3.29
N GLU A 124 -0.55 26.12 2.55
CA GLU A 124 -1.97 25.94 2.82
C GLU A 124 -2.51 24.63 2.22
N LEU A 125 -1.76 24.02 1.29
CA LEU A 125 -2.13 22.75 0.70
C LEU A 125 -2.11 21.63 1.75
N LYS A 126 -3.23 20.94 1.88
CA LYS A 126 -3.32 19.68 2.64
C LYS A 126 -3.31 18.52 1.66
N VAL A 127 -2.23 17.75 1.66
CA VAL A 127 -2.16 16.52 0.84
C VAL A 127 -3.20 15.53 1.35
N PRO A 128 -4.27 15.21 0.58
CA PRO A 128 -5.45 14.53 1.09
C PRO A 128 -5.28 13.00 1.13
N ILE A 129 -4.23 12.55 1.80
CA ILE A 129 -3.98 11.13 2.08
C ILE A 129 -4.52 10.81 3.47
N LYS A 130 -5.38 9.80 3.53
CA LYS A 130 -5.89 9.22 4.77
C LYS A 130 -5.23 7.86 4.99
N SER A 131 -5.23 7.39 6.25
CA SER A 131 -4.81 6.04 6.57
C SER A 131 -6.03 5.14 6.73
N LEU A 132 -5.96 3.95 6.13
CA LEU A 132 -6.92 2.87 6.35
C LEU A 132 -6.16 1.74 7.06
N ALA A 133 -6.44 1.56 8.34
CA ALA A 133 -5.86 0.49 9.13
C ALA A 133 -6.44 -0.86 8.69
N GLY A 134 -5.61 -1.90 8.64
CA GLY A 134 -6.04 -3.25 8.30
C GLY A 134 -5.36 -4.27 9.20
N HIS A 135 -6.15 -5.05 9.94
CA HIS A 135 -5.66 -6.17 10.71
C HIS A 135 -5.43 -7.38 9.82
N SER A 136 -4.48 -8.22 10.20
CA SER A 136 -4.14 -9.43 9.45
C SER A 136 -3.58 -10.53 10.36
N LEU A 137 -3.76 -11.75 9.90
CA LEU A 137 -3.16 -12.95 10.47
C LEU A 137 -2.26 -13.61 9.42
N VAL A 138 -1.19 -14.23 9.87
CA VAL A 138 -0.46 -15.23 9.09
C VAL A 138 -0.66 -16.56 9.79
N LEU A 139 -1.17 -17.53 9.06
CA LEU A 139 -1.63 -18.81 9.59
C LEU A 139 -0.85 -19.95 8.94
N LYS A 140 -0.73 -21.05 9.65
CA LYS A 140 -0.46 -22.38 9.09
C LYS A 140 -1.72 -23.21 9.16
N SER A 141 -1.92 -24.04 8.14
CA SER A 141 -2.99 -25.03 8.08
C SER A 141 -2.39 -26.37 7.68
N PRO A 142 -2.80 -27.49 8.27
CA PRO A 142 -2.35 -28.80 7.83
C PRO A 142 -2.73 -29.13 6.38
N ARG A 143 -3.67 -28.36 5.82
CA ARG A 143 -4.13 -28.49 4.42
C ARG A 143 -3.37 -27.65 3.41
N TRP A 144 -2.43 -26.80 3.86
CA TRP A 144 -1.53 -26.02 3.01
C TRP A 144 -0.08 -26.15 3.49
N HIS A 145 0.75 -26.78 2.72
CA HIS A 145 2.16 -27.02 3.03
C HIS A 145 3.02 -26.95 1.76
N ALA A 146 4.34 -26.90 1.94
CA ALA A 146 5.31 -26.72 0.86
C ALA A 146 5.15 -27.73 -0.32
N GLY A 147 4.70 -28.94 -0.07
CA GLY A 147 4.46 -29.95 -1.12
C GLY A 147 3.29 -29.60 -2.06
N LEU A 148 2.43 -28.66 -1.71
CA LEU A 148 1.31 -28.23 -2.53
C LEU A 148 1.62 -26.94 -3.32
N GLU A 149 2.73 -26.28 -3.03
CA GLU A 149 3.10 -24.98 -3.64
C GLU A 149 3.35 -25.08 -5.14
N SER A 150 3.76 -26.26 -5.64
CA SER A 150 3.91 -26.52 -7.06
C SER A 150 2.61 -26.41 -7.86
N ASN A 151 1.46 -26.47 -7.19
CA ASN A 151 0.14 -26.28 -7.80
C ASN A 151 -0.27 -24.81 -7.91
N GLY A 152 0.64 -23.88 -7.58
CA GLY A 152 0.39 -22.44 -7.55
C GLY A 152 -0.20 -21.95 -6.22
N CYS A 153 -0.16 -20.63 -6.05
CA CYS A 153 -0.77 -19.94 -4.92
C CYS A 153 -2.12 -19.36 -5.33
N HIS A 154 -3.05 -19.30 -4.38
CA HIS A 154 -4.38 -18.79 -4.60
C HIS A 154 -4.62 -17.49 -3.84
N ALA A 155 -5.30 -16.54 -4.48
CA ALA A 155 -5.87 -15.35 -3.85
C ALA A 155 -7.39 -15.49 -3.84
N ILE A 156 -7.98 -15.46 -2.66
CA ILE A 156 -9.43 -15.64 -2.47
C ILE A 156 -10.00 -14.41 -1.80
N PHE A 157 -11.11 -13.93 -2.33
CA PHE A 157 -11.88 -12.82 -1.82
C PHE A 157 -13.27 -13.32 -1.47
N THR A 158 -13.74 -13.02 -0.27
CA THR A 158 -15.05 -13.49 0.19
C THR A 158 -15.83 -12.36 0.84
N THR A 159 -17.07 -12.65 1.22
CA THR A 159 -17.88 -11.83 2.12
C THR A 159 -18.16 -12.63 3.40
N HIS A 160 -18.24 -11.94 4.54
CA HIS A 160 -18.53 -12.53 5.83
C HIS A 160 -19.82 -11.96 6.42
N ASN A 161 -20.53 -12.76 7.19
CA ASN A 161 -21.82 -12.38 7.78
C ASN A 161 -21.75 -11.16 8.70
N GLU A 162 -20.57 -10.88 9.26
CA GLU A 162 -20.33 -9.72 10.13
C GLU A 162 -20.01 -8.41 9.36
N GLY A 163 -20.25 -8.39 8.03
CA GLY A 163 -20.19 -7.17 7.23
C GLY A 163 -18.81 -6.72 6.79
N PHE A 164 -17.80 -7.59 6.85
CA PHE A 164 -16.49 -7.35 6.24
C PHE A 164 -16.14 -8.39 5.18
N CYS A 165 -15.10 -8.14 4.40
CA CYS A 165 -14.72 -8.98 3.27
C CYS A 165 -13.35 -9.61 3.51
N PRO A 166 -13.28 -10.84 4.06
CA PRO A 166 -12.03 -11.54 4.22
C PRO A 166 -11.31 -11.77 2.90
N GLU A 167 -10.00 -11.59 2.94
CA GLU A 167 -9.06 -11.83 1.85
C GLU A 167 -8.03 -12.85 2.30
N MET A 168 -7.81 -13.88 1.51
CA MET A 168 -6.92 -14.98 1.85
C MET A 168 -5.93 -15.23 0.72
N PHE A 169 -4.66 -15.38 1.09
CA PHE A 169 -3.58 -15.64 0.13
C PHE A 169 -2.73 -16.79 0.64
N SER A 170 -2.77 -17.93 -0.05
CA SER A 170 -1.78 -18.96 0.20
C SER A 170 -0.41 -18.51 -0.31
N ARG A 171 0.64 -18.75 0.46
CA ARG A 171 1.99 -18.25 0.22
C ARG A 171 3.01 -19.38 0.23
N ILE A 172 4.12 -19.15 -0.45
CA ILE A 172 5.31 -19.97 -0.33
C ILE A 172 5.76 -20.02 1.15
N GLY A 173 6.23 -21.18 1.60
CA GLY A 173 6.58 -21.44 3.01
C GLY A 173 5.43 -22.01 3.83
N GLY A 174 4.37 -22.51 3.19
CA GLY A 174 3.23 -23.18 3.84
C GLY A 174 2.36 -22.23 4.68
N HIS A 175 2.37 -20.93 4.38
CA HIS A 175 1.60 -19.93 5.10
C HIS A 175 0.35 -19.52 4.35
N ILE A 176 -0.69 -19.12 5.08
CA ILE A 176 -1.87 -18.43 4.56
C ILE A 176 -1.93 -17.06 5.23
N TYR A 177 -1.97 -16.01 4.42
CA TYR A 177 -2.26 -14.65 4.89
C TYR A 177 -3.78 -14.46 4.89
N PHE A 178 -4.32 -13.96 5.99
CA PHE A 178 -5.75 -13.71 6.19
C PHE A 178 -5.95 -12.26 6.65
N ALA A 179 -6.77 -11.50 5.95
CA ALA A 179 -7.07 -10.10 6.25
C ALA A 179 -8.47 -9.72 5.78
N GLY A 180 -8.81 -8.43 5.84
CA GLY A 180 -10.09 -7.90 5.34
C GLY A 180 -10.80 -7.00 6.34
N LEU A 181 -10.46 -7.10 7.63
CA LEU A 181 -11.01 -6.23 8.65
C LEU A 181 -10.26 -4.90 8.68
N ASN A 182 -10.90 -3.88 8.14
CA ASN A 182 -10.34 -2.54 7.98
C ASN A 182 -11.00 -1.54 8.94
N SER A 183 -10.29 -0.46 9.28
CA SER A 183 -10.80 0.64 10.09
C SER A 183 -10.23 1.97 9.61
N SER A 184 -11.08 2.96 9.41
CA SER A 184 -10.71 4.35 9.11
C SER A 184 -10.52 5.21 10.35
N THR A 185 -10.81 4.66 11.54
CA THR A 185 -10.80 5.42 12.82
C THR A 185 -9.56 5.15 13.66
N LEU A 186 -8.79 4.10 13.37
CA LEU A 186 -7.58 3.80 14.12
C LEU A 186 -6.49 4.82 13.82
N PRO A 187 -5.83 5.37 14.85
CA PRO A 187 -4.83 6.41 14.69
C PRO A 187 -3.58 5.85 13.99
N LEU A 188 -3.08 6.65 13.04
CA LEU A 188 -1.77 6.39 12.42
C LEU A 188 -0.68 6.64 13.49
N PRO A 189 0.30 5.73 13.67
CA PRO A 189 1.43 5.99 14.55
C PRO A 189 2.22 7.24 14.11
N ASP A 190 2.83 7.95 15.06
CA ASP A 190 3.59 9.19 14.79
C ASP A 190 4.77 8.97 13.83
N ALA A 191 5.31 7.77 13.79
CA ALA A 191 6.39 7.40 12.88
C ALA A 191 6.20 6.00 12.28
N ALA A 192 6.65 5.83 11.05
CA ALA A 192 6.62 4.54 10.35
C ALA A 192 7.40 3.43 11.07
N ALA A 193 8.39 3.79 11.88
CA ALA A 193 9.15 2.86 12.73
C ALA A 193 8.40 2.43 14.00
N GLY A 194 7.30 3.10 14.35
CA GLY A 194 6.44 2.72 15.45
C GLY A 194 5.76 1.39 15.17
N LYS A 195 5.86 0.44 16.09
CA LYS A 195 5.07 -0.78 16.01
C LYS A 195 3.62 -0.42 16.29
N ALA A 196 2.77 -0.55 15.29
CA ALA A 196 1.34 -0.53 15.50
C ALA A 196 0.94 -1.80 16.28
N THR A 197 0.28 -1.62 17.43
CA THR A 197 -0.22 -2.75 18.21
C THR A 197 -1.61 -3.10 17.70
N PRO A 198 -1.80 -4.34 17.21
CA PRO A 198 -3.12 -4.79 16.79
C PRO A 198 -4.13 -4.73 17.94
N TYR A 199 -5.37 -4.39 17.63
CA TYR A 199 -6.44 -4.35 18.61
C TYR A 199 -6.98 -5.76 18.85
N HIS A 200 -7.08 -6.14 20.12
CA HIS A 200 -7.45 -7.49 20.53
C HIS A 200 -8.83 -7.93 20.00
N GLU A 201 -9.80 -7.05 20.04
CA GLU A 201 -11.16 -7.34 19.55
C GLU A 201 -11.18 -7.63 18.05
N ASN A 202 -10.46 -6.82 17.25
CA ASN A 202 -10.35 -7.04 15.81
C ASN A 202 -9.61 -8.35 15.48
N LEU A 203 -8.59 -8.69 16.26
CA LEU A 203 -7.90 -9.96 16.09
C LEU A 203 -8.79 -11.14 16.46
N ALA A 204 -9.60 -11.04 17.53
CA ALA A 204 -10.54 -12.07 17.91
C ALA A 204 -11.57 -12.33 16.80
N GLN A 205 -12.12 -11.27 16.20
CA GLN A 205 -13.03 -11.36 15.08
C GLN A 205 -12.37 -12.01 13.85
N LEU A 206 -11.13 -11.63 13.51
CA LEU A 206 -10.38 -12.27 12.42
C LEU A 206 -10.07 -13.75 12.69
N ARG A 207 -9.75 -14.12 13.92
CA ARG A 207 -9.50 -15.52 14.30
C ARG A 207 -10.77 -16.36 14.16
N GLN A 208 -11.89 -15.83 14.59
CA GLN A 208 -13.19 -16.49 14.43
C GLN A 208 -13.49 -16.71 12.95
N ALA A 209 -13.44 -15.66 12.12
CA ALA A 209 -13.68 -15.79 10.69
C ALA A 209 -12.69 -16.74 9.99
N ALA A 210 -11.41 -16.71 10.38
CA ALA A 210 -10.41 -17.65 9.86
C ALA A 210 -10.75 -19.12 10.23
N SER A 211 -11.20 -19.37 11.45
CA SER A 211 -11.65 -20.71 11.88
C SER A 211 -12.87 -21.18 11.09
N GLU A 212 -13.83 -20.31 10.83
CA GLU A 212 -15.04 -20.63 10.07
C GLU A 212 -14.76 -20.93 8.59
N ILE A 213 -13.84 -20.17 7.97
CA ILE A 213 -13.55 -20.26 6.53
C ILE A 213 -12.48 -21.30 6.23
N LEU A 214 -11.47 -21.45 7.09
CA LEU A 214 -10.28 -22.27 6.87
C LEU A 214 -10.18 -23.49 7.79
N GLY A 215 -10.87 -23.51 8.92
CA GLY A 215 -10.83 -24.58 9.90
C GLY A 215 -11.47 -25.88 9.40
N THR A 216 -11.25 -26.99 10.09
CA THR A 216 -11.81 -28.30 9.73
C THR A 216 -13.31 -28.41 9.94
N GLY A 217 -13.88 -27.54 10.79
CA GLY A 217 -15.31 -27.54 11.10
C GLY A 217 -15.80 -28.71 11.94
N ALA A 218 -14.89 -29.51 12.50
CA ALA A 218 -15.27 -30.38 13.62
C ALA A 218 -15.59 -29.50 14.81
N GLU A 219 -16.70 -29.75 15.49
CA GLU A 219 -17.14 -28.97 16.65
C GLU A 219 -16.00 -28.86 17.67
N GLY A 220 -15.46 -27.64 17.83
CA GLY A 220 -14.51 -27.30 18.88
C GLY A 220 -13.03 -27.36 18.56
N GLU A 221 -12.60 -27.85 17.39
CA GLU A 221 -11.18 -27.91 17.05
C GLU A 221 -10.79 -26.89 15.98
N ASN A 222 -10.05 -25.87 16.42
CA ASN A 222 -9.35 -24.97 15.50
C ASN A 222 -7.96 -25.54 15.22
N ASP A 223 -7.77 -26.13 14.04
CA ASP A 223 -6.50 -26.72 13.60
C ASP A 223 -5.54 -25.71 12.93
N LEU A 224 -5.84 -24.42 13.03
CA LEU A 224 -5.02 -23.36 12.50
C LEU A 224 -4.01 -22.87 13.54
N ASP A 225 -2.76 -22.78 13.14
CA ASP A 225 -1.68 -22.22 13.97
C ASP A 225 -1.43 -20.76 13.55
N ILE A 226 -1.56 -19.82 14.49
CA ILE A 226 -1.33 -18.40 14.25
C ILE A 226 0.15 -18.08 14.40
N VAL A 227 0.80 -17.83 13.28
CA VAL A 227 2.25 -17.52 13.22
C VAL A 227 2.53 -16.04 13.51
N ARG A 228 1.66 -15.15 13.02
CA ARG A 228 1.83 -13.70 13.18
C ARG A 228 0.51 -12.96 13.12
N GLU A 229 0.43 -11.95 13.96
CA GLU A 229 -0.62 -10.92 13.94
C GLU A 229 -0.05 -9.61 13.44
N GLY A 230 -0.83 -8.85 12.69
CA GLY A 230 -0.37 -7.62 12.08
C GLY A 230 -1.43 -6.54 12.05
N LEU A 231 -0.96 -5.29 12.11
CA LEU A 231 -1.72 -4.09 11.83
C LEU A 231 -0.90 -3.21 10.90
N CYS A 232 -1.45 -2.89 9.74
CA CYS A 232 -0.83 -2.03 8.73
C CYS A 232 -1.76 -0.89 8.36
N PHE A 233 -1.19 0.19 7.81
CA PHE A 233 -1.94 1.36 7.38
C PHE A 233 -1.76 1.57 5.88
N ARG A 234 -2.87 1.47 5.13
CA ARG A 234 -2.87 1.72 3.69
C ARG A 234 -3.09 3.21 3.43
N PRO A 235 -2.28 3.84 2.58
CA PRO A 235 -2.54 5.22 2.15
C PRO A 235 -3.71 5.24 1.17
N VAL A 236 -4.77 5.96 1.50
CA VAL A 236 -5.98 6.06 0.67
C VAL A 236 -6.36 7.50 0.42
N THR A 237 -7.04 7.75 -0.69
CA THR A 237 -7.75 9.00 -0.96
C THR A 237 -9.26 8.80 -0.78
N SER A 238 -10.00 9.87 -0.57
CA SER A 238 -11.46 9.79 -0.44
C SER A 238 -12.18 9.44 -1.75
N TRP A 239 -11.49 9.50 -2.89
CA TRP A 239 -12.04 9.21 -4.22
C TRP A 239 -11.51 7.90 -4.83
N GLY A 240 -10.66 7.14 -4.12
CA GLY A 240 -10.26 5.79 -4.51
C GLY A 240 -9.09 5.67 -5.48
N THR A 241 -8.62 6.75 -6.11
CA THR A 241 -7.44 6.75 -6.98
C THR A 241 -6.25 7.44 -6.32
N PRO A 242 -4.99 7.06 -6.62
CA PRO A 242 -3.81 7.68 -6.04
C PRO A 242 -3.64 9.13 -6.51
N ILE A 243 -2.75 9.84 -5.83
CA ILE A 243 -2.18 11.11 -6.29
C ILE A 243 -0.82 10.81 -6.89
N ILE A 244 -0.59 11.26 -8.14
CA ILE A 244 0.72 11.28 -8.81
C ILE A 244 0.84 12.66 -9.45
N SER A 245 1.58 13.56 -8.81
CA SER A 245 1.53 14.97 -9.19
C SER A 245 2.81 15.72 -8.87
N ARG A 246 3.12 16.72 -9.68
CA ARG A 246 3.98 17.83 -9.27
C ARG A 246 3.16 18.80 -8.43
N ILE A 247 3.73 19.31 -7.34
CA ILE A 247 3.16 20.40 -6.55
C ILE A 247 3.52 21.71 -7.23
N GLN A 248 2.54 22.60 -7.37
CA GLN A 248 2.78 23.93 -7.93
C GLN A 248 3.49 24.83 -6.91
N ASP A 249 4.34 25.75 -7.36
CA ASP A 249 5.11 26.61 -6.46
C ASP A 249 4.22 27.44 -5.52
N GLN A 250 3.07 27.89 -5.98
CA GLN A 250 2.08 28.59 -5.16
C GLN A 250 1.57 27.77 -3.97
N ASP A 251 1.62 26.45 -4.08
CA ASP A 251 1.16 25.50 -3.07
C ASP A 251 2.28 25.07 -2.09
N LEU A 252 3.55 25.51 -2.31
CA LEU A 252 4.67 25.22 -1.41
C LEU A 252 4.76 26.18 -0.22
N GLY A 253 3.97 27.27 -0.26
CA GLY A 253 3.96 28.32 0.75
C GLY A 253 4.94 29.46 0.47
N ALA A 254 4.70 30.59 1.12
CA ALA A 254 5.44 31.81 0.88
C ALA A 254 6.96 31.66 1.05
N GLY A 255 7.71 32.07 0.04
CA GLY A 255 9.17 32.08 0.03
C GLY A 255 9.81 30.77 -0.44
N THR A 256 9.04 29.81 -0.93
CA THR A 256 9.56 28.58 -1.54
C THR A 256 9.09 28.46 -2.97
N VAL A 257 10.04 28.33 -3.89
CA VAL A 257 9.80 28.09 -5.32
C VAL A 257 10.73 26.98 -5.81
N THR A 258 10.50 26.46 -7.00
CA THR A 258 11.36 25.46 -7.61
C THR A 258 11.99 25.98 -8.89
N ARG A 259 13.12 25.43 -9.31
CA ARG A 259 13.68 25.73 -10.61
C ARG A 259 12.68 25.38 -11.72
N PRO A 260 12.66 26.11 -12.83
CA PRO A 260 11.68 25.90 -13.89
C PRO A 260 11.84 24.55 -14.60
N GLY A 261 10.74 24.05 -15.16
CA GLY A 261 10.72 22.84 -15.98
C GLY A 261 11.25 21.61 -15.27
N ALA A 262 12.13 20.89 -15.93
CA ALA A 262 12.75 19.67 -15.41
C ALA A 262 13.97 19.94 -14.49
N GLU A 263 14.40 21.18 -14.31
CA GLU A 263 15.55 21.51 -13.46
C GLU A 263 15.22 21.44 -11.96
N GLY A 264 13.94 21.54 -11.60
CA GLY A 264 13.48 21.49 -10.24
C GLY A 264 12.06 20.94 -10.09
N GLY A 265 11.61 20.82 -8.85
CA GLY A 265 10.23 20.46 -8.56
C GLY A 265 10.04 19.69 -7.27
N VAL A 266 8.83 19.78 -6.73
CA VAL A 266 8.35 18.92 -5.65
C VAL A 266 7.26 18.02 -6.19
N PHE A 267 7.37 16.72 -5.94
CA PHE A 267 6.48 15.70 -6.48
C PHE A 267 5.92 14.84 -5.35
N VAL A 268 4.69 14.38 -5.53
CA VAL A 268 4.02 13.46 -4.59
C VAL A 268 3.48 12.26 -5.35
N ALA A 269 3.70 11.06 -4.81
CA ALA A 269 2.99 9.86 -5.22
C ALA A 269 2.57 9.05 -4.00
N ALA A 270 1.27 8.95 -3.76
CA ALA A 270 0.69 8.23 -2.64
C ALA A 270 -0.81 7.96 -2.84
N GLY A 271 -1.40 7.17 -1.96
CA GLY A 271 -2.85 6.96 -1.98
C GLY A 271 -3.32 5.78 -2.83
N HIS A 272 -2.43 4.85 -3.16
CA HIS A 272 -2.73 3.67 -3.99
C HIS A 272 -3.66 2.65 -3.32
N GLY A 273 -3.93 2.80 -2.02
CA GLY A 273 -4.79 1.89 -1.28
C GLY A 273 -4.32 0.42 -1.36
N PRO A 274 -5.22 -0.50 -1.66
CA PRO A 274 -4.89 -1.92 -1.77
C PRO A 274 -4.13 -2.30 -3.06
N TRP A 275 -4.02 -1.38 -4.02
CA TRP A 275 -3.45 -1.61 -5.35
C TRP A 275 -1.96 -1.23 -5.45
N GLY A 276 -1.35 -0.79 -4.33
CA GLY A 276 -0.01 -0.24 -4.31
C GLY A 276 1.05 -1.15 -4.90
N ILE A 277 1.02 -2.46 -4.61
CA ILE A 277 1.99 -3.42 -5.16
C ILE A 277 1.90 -3.49 -6.67
N ALA A 278 0.71 -3.69 -7.22
CA ALA A 278 0.49 -3.81 -8.66
C ALA A 278 0.83 -2.52 -9.44
N MET A 279 0.61 -1.35 -8.82
CA MET A 279 0.79 -0.06 -9.48
C MET A 279 2.17 0.58 -9.24
N SER A 280 2.94 0.13 -8.24
CA SER A 280 4.16 0.83 -7.78
C SER A 280 5.22 0.97 -8.86
N LEU A 281 5.47 -0.08 -9.66
CA LEU A 281 6.50 -0.05 -10.69
C LEU A 281 6.13 0.91 -11.82
N GLY A 282 4.87 0.88 -12.28
CA GLY A 282 4.35 1.81 -13.28
C GLY A 282 4.37 3.26 -12.78
N THR A 283 3.97 3.49 -11.52
CA THR A 283 4.08 4.79 -10.86
C THR A 283 5.53 5.29 -10.85
N GLY A 284 6.48 4.42 -10.54
CA GLY A 284 7.91 4.76 -10.54
C GLY A 284 8.41 5.19 -11.92
N VAL A 285 8.00 4.51 -12.98
CA VAL A 285 8.34 4.88 -14.38
C VAL A 285 7.79 6.27 -14.72
N VAL A 286 6.48 6.47 -14.51
CA VAL A 286 5.81 7.74 -14.84
C VAL A 286 6.37 8.90 -14.03
N LEU A 287 6.67 8.71 -12.73
CA LEU A 287 7.33 9.73 -11.90
C LEU A 287 8.73 10.06 -12.44
N ALA A 288 9.52 9.08 -12.82
CA ALA A 288 10.84 9.32 -13.38
C ALA A 288 10.78 10.13 -14.68
N GLU A 289 9.81 9.84 -15.54
CA GLU A 289 9.55 10.60 -16.76
C GLU A 289 9.12 12.04 -16.46
N MET A 290 8.19 12.22 -15.52
CA MET A 290 7.71 13.52 -15.09
C MET A 290 8.84 14.39 -14.52
N ILE A 291 9.67 13.82 -13.64
CA ILE A 291 10.80 14.51 -12.99
C ILE A 291 11.86 14.92 -14.01
N GLN A 292 12.05 14.14 -15.08
CA GLN A 292 13.01 14.39 -16.13
C GLN A 292 12.44 15.26 -17.27
N GLY A 293 11.17 15.63 -17.21
CA GLY A 293 10.51 16.40 -18.26
C GLY A 293 10.33 15.65 -19.57
N ARG A 294 10.31 14.31 -19.51
CA ARG A 294 10.07 13.44 -20.67
C ARG A 294 8.58 13.29 -20.96
N LYS A 295 8.25 12.82 -22.17
CA LYS A 295 6.89 12.40 -22.49
C LYS A 295 6.49 11.24 -21.56
N LEU A 296 5.32 11.35 -20.94
CA LEU A 296 4.81 10.32 -20.06
C LEU A 296 4.34 9.10 -20.87
N SER A 297 4.65 7.91 -20.38
CA SER A 297 4.21 6.63 -20.96
C SER A 297 2.74 6.31 -20.65
N ALA A 298 2.13 7.00 -19.69
CA ALA A 298 0.71 6.90 -19.38
C ALA A 298 0.12 8.28 -19.06
N ASP A 299 -1.15 8.48 -19.37
CA ASP A 299 -1.89 9.68 -18.95
C ASP A 299 -2.25 9.58 -17.46
N VAL A 300 -1.67 10.45 -16.65
CA VAL A 300 -1.92 10.59 -15.22
C VAL A 300 -2.51 11.95 -14.86
N SER A 301 -3.03 12.69 -15.82
CA SER A 301 -3.60 14.02 -15.62
C SER A 301 -4.75 14.01 -14.60
N GLY A 302 -5.60 12.98 -14.63
CA GLY A 302 -6.66 12.76 -13.66
C GLY A 302 -6.19 12.42 -12.24
N LEU A 303 -4.90 12.12 -12.06
CA LEU A 303 -4.28 11.80 -10.76
C LEU A 303 -3.57 13.01 -10.13
N ALA A 304 -3.52 14.14 -10.82
CA ALA A 304 -2.91 15.37 -10.32
C ALA A 304 -3.78 16.08 -9.26
N PHE A 305 -3.17 16.98 -8.48
CA PHE A 305 -3.93 17.91 -7.63
C PHE A 305 -4.82 18.80 -8.50
N GLY A 306 -6.12 18.89 -8.16
CA GLY A 306 -7.08 19.67 -8.93
C GLY A 306 -7.54 19.07 -10.26
N GLY A 307 -7.03 17.91 -10.66
CA GLY A 307 -7.52 17.17 -11.83
C GLY A 307 -9.00 16.76 -11.68
N ASP A 308 -9.67 16.54 -12.82
CA ASP A 308 -11.03 15.96 -12.82
C ASP A 308 -11.01 14.57 -12.18
N LYS A 309 -11.29 14.56 -10.88
CA LYS A 309 -11.29 13.33 -10.12
C LYS A 309 -12.55 12.58 -10.49
N ALA A 310 -12.37 11.37 -11.03
CA ALA A 310 -13.47 10.47 -11.24
C ALA A 310 -14.36 10.46 -9.98
N LYS A 311 -15.67 10.64 -10.17
CA LYS A 311 -16.63 10.52 -9.07
C LYS A 311 -16.35 9.18 -8.39
N PRO A 312 -16.37 9.12 -7.05
CA PRO A 312 -16.26 7.84 -6.38
C PRO A 312 -17.28 6.90 -7.03
N TYR A 313 -16.83 5.70 -7.35
CA TYR A 313 -17.71 4.68 -7.91
C TYR A 313 -19.01 4.71 -7.11
N ALA A 314 -20.07 5.19 -7.75
CA ALA A 314 -21.41 5.12 -7.18
C ALA A 314 -21.77 3.65 -7.18
N ASN A 315 -22.08 3.13 -6.02
CA ASN A 315 -22.66 1.80 -5.87
C ASN A 315 -24.06 1.78 -6.45
#